data_5081bb18a23f1b1195cd26f81c3b3603
#
_entry.id   5081bb18a23f1b1195cd26f81c3b3603
#
_cell.length_a   1.000
_cell.length_b   1.000
_cell.length_c   1.000
_cell.angle_alpha   90.00
_cell.angle_beta   90.00
_cell.angle_gamma   90.00
#
_symmetry.space_group_name_H-M   'P 1'
#
loop_
_entity.id
_entity.type
_entity.pdbx_description
1 polymer ?
#
loop_
_entity_poly.entity_id
_entity_poly.type
_entity_poly.pdbx_seq_one_letter_code
_entity_poly.pdbx_strand_id
1 'polypeptide(L)'
;CHGFNMPVDMLKSRWGVSDEGSDLFASVSFRPSVMGKQSSLSNYFTEDTMPCLGIRHSNRGRFSAQMTIGRSVLVCDNLMITGEYLFRKKHTSANANDLGFTIRQGLMQFLTEQQGISESIDILKDRQLSSADVGRLYLTAGRRKLLPWSHIGKVDEYWNQPTHTEFTRDGSSGWRMYNAINTVAKDYNPVRQIELISKAESLIIDCSDKEALCY
;
A
#
# COMPACT_ATOMS: atom_id res chain seq x y z
N CYS A 1 -16.02 27.41 -8.36
CA CYS A 1 -15.61 26.10 -7.80
C CYS A 1 -16.36 25.03 -8.56
N HIS A 2 -15.78 24.48 -9.63
CA HIS A 2 -16.31 23.27 -10.22
C HIS A 2 -15.83 22.12 -9.34
N GLY A 3 -16.67 21.74 -8.37
CA GLY A 3 -16.47 20.54 -7.58
C GLY A 3 -16.41 19.34 -8.52
N PHE A 4 -15.40 18.51 -8.34
CA PHE A 4 -15.39 17.17 -8.89
C PHE A 4 -16.57 16.45 -8.24
N ASN A 5 -17.70 16.43 -8.96
CA ASN A 5 -18.85 15.63 -8.54
C ASN A 5 -18.54 14.19 -8.90
N MET A 6 -17.65 13.56 -8.12
CA MET A 6 -17.50 12.12 -8.21
C MET A 6 -18.73 11.49 -7.58
N PRO A 7 -19.47 10.64 -8.29
CA PRO A 7 -20.59 9.93 -7.69
C PRO A 7 -20.11 9.20 -6.44
N VAL A 8 -20.78 9.38 -5.32
CA VAL A 8 -20.40 8.80 -4.00
C VAL A 8 -20.28 7.27 -4.07
N ASP A 9 -20.98 6.63 -4.98
CA ASP A 9 -20.94 5.18 -5.20
C ASP A 9 -19.64 4.66 -5.83
N MET A 10 -18.76 5.55 -6.31
CA MET A 10 -17.45 5.18 -6.86
C MET A 10 -16.41 4.84 -5.80
N LEU A 11 -16.63 5.20 -4.55
CA LEU A 11 -15.60 5.20 -3.54
C LEU A 11 -15.96 4.27 -2.38
N LYS A 12 -15.16 3.22 -2.18
CA LYS A 12 -15.06 2.58 -0.87
C LYS A 12 -14.02 3.38 -0.09
N SER A 13 -14.46 4.15 0.90
CA SER A 13 -13.55 4.91 1.76
C SER A 13 -13.47 4.28 3.14
N ARG A 14 -12.26 4.27 3.71
CA ARG A 14 -12.00 3.96 5.11
C ARG A 14 -11.36 5.16 5.75
N TRP A 15 -11.86 5.54 6.89
CA TRP A 15 -11.40 6.70 7.66
C TRP A 15 -10.96 6.23 9.03
N GLY A 16 -9.84 6.73 9.49
CA GLY A 16 -9.37 6.58 10.85
C GLY A 16 -8.94 7.94 11.39
N VAL A 17 -9.35 8.21 12.62
CA VAL A 17 -8.90 9.39 13.36
C VAL A 17 -8.20 8.87 14.60
N SER A 18 -6.94 9.23 14.79
CA SER A 18 -6.17 8.85 15.98
C SER A 18 -6.12 10.01 16.97
N ASP A 19 -5.86 9.67 18.24
CA ASP A 19 -5.52 10.59 19.32
C ASP A 19 -6.30 11.90 19.33
N GLU A 20 -7.46 11.90 19.97
CA GLU A 20 -8.23 13.13 20.22
C GLU A 20 -8.60 13.93 18.94
N GLY A 21 -8.71 13.26 17.81
CA GLY A 21 -9.09 13.88 16.55
C GLY A 21 -7.97 14.68 15.86
N SER A 22 -6.73 14.52 16.27
CA SER A 22 -5.61 15.32 15.75
C SER A 22 -5.02 14.80 14.45
N ASP A 23 -5.09 13.50 14.21
CA ASP A 23 -4.48 12.86 13.04
C ASP A 23 -5.54 12.14 12.22
N LEU A 24 -5.60 12.42 10.94
CA LEU A 24 -6.52 11.84 9.98
C LEU A 24 -5.77 10.86 9.07
N PHE A 25 -6.35 9.68 8.89
CA PHE A 25 -5.94 8.68 7.91
C PHE A 25 -7.14 8.27 7.09
N ALA A 26 -6.98 8.21 5.79
CA ALA A 26 -8.02 7.73 4.91
C ALA A 26 -7.42 6.87 3.80
N SER A 27 -8.15 5.84 3.40
CA SER A 27 -7.93 5.16 2.12
C SER A 27 -9.19 5.25 1.29
N VAL A 28 -9.02 5.52 0.01
CA VAL A 28 -10.10 5.68 -0.95
C VAL A 28 -9.83 4.71 -2.08
N SER A 29 -10.68 3.69 -2.23
CA SER A 29 -10.57 2.69 -3.29
C SER A 29 -11.63 2.94 -4.36
N PHE A 30 -11.26 2.78 -5.63
CA PHE A 30 -12.14 2.98 -6.77
C PHE A 30 -12.78 1.64 -7.15
N ARG A 31 -14.11 1.62 -7.37
CA ARG A 31 -14.84 0.39 -7.74
C ARG A 31 -15.02 0.28 -9.26
N PRO A 32 -14.85 -0.94 -9.84
CA PRO A 32 -15.00 -1.15 -11.28
C PRO A 32 -16.42 -0.84 -11.82
N SER A 33 -17.44 -1.17 -11.03
CA SER A 33 -18.86 -1.08 -11.45
C SER A 33 -19.36 0.31 -11.79
N VAL A 34 -18.63 1.34 -11.37
CA VAL A 34 -19.03 2.74 -11.53
C VAL A 34 -18.21 3.47 -12.59
N MET A 35 -17.06 2.93 -12.93
CA MET A 35 -16.15 3.55 -13.87
C MET A 35 -16.42 3.06 -15.31
N GLY A 36 -17.62 3.03 -15.79
CA GLY A 36 -17.99 2.60 -17.13
C GLY A 36 -16.83 2.09 -18.02
N LYS A 37 -17.08 1.23 -18.97
CA LYS A 37 -16.06 0.62 -19.85
C LYS A 37 -15.10 1.58 -20.58
N GLN A 38 -15.29 2.89 -20.45
CA GLN A 38 -14.48 3.95 -21.09
C GLN A 38 -13.57 4.71 -20.11
N SER A 39 -13.50 4.32 -18.84
CA SER A 39 -12.59 4.98 -17.90
C SER A 39 -11.15 4.52 -18.13
N SER A 40 -10.20 5.46 -18.15
CA SER A 40 -8.76 5.17 -18.19
C SER A 40 -8.29 4.29 -17.03
N LEU A 41 -9.05 4.24 -15.92
CA LEU A 41 -8.77 3.37 -14.77
C LEU A 41 -9.27 1.93 -14.99
N SER A 42 -10.15 1.67 -15.94
CA SER A 42 -10.70 0.31 -16.17
C SER A 42 -9.62 -0.72 -16.47
N ASN A 43 -8.53 -0.31 -17.09
CA ASN A 43 -7.39 -1.18 -17.43
C ASN A 43 -6.57 -1.60 -16.21
N TYR A 44 -6.72 -0.94 -15.06
CA TYR A 44 -5.97 -1.21 -13.84
C TYR A 44 -6.76 -2.02 -12.81
N PHE A 45 -7.99 -2.42 -13.13
CA PHE A 45 -8.72 -3.37 -12.31
C PHE A 45 -8.31 -4.78 -12.70
N THR A 46 -7.83 -5.54 -11.73
CA THR A 46 -7.56 -6.97 -11.89
C THR A 46 -8.56 -7.77 -11.06
N GLU A 47 -8.59 -9.09 -11.25
CA GLU A 47 -9.44 -9.96 -10.42
C GLU A 47 -9.11 -9.87 -8.94
N ASP A 48 -7.86 -9.52 -8.60
CA ASP A 48 -7.36 -9.54 -7.23
C ASP A 48 -7.27 -8.15 -6.58
N THR A 49 -7.11 -7.07 -7.38
CA THR A 49 -6.80 -5.74 -6.84
C THR A 49 -7.53 -4.60 -7.52
N MET A 50 -7.75 -3.51 -6.79
CA MET A 50 -8.30 -2.25 -7.30
C MET A 50 -7.42 -1.05 -6.94
N PRO A 51 -7.34 0.00 -7.78
CA PRO A 51 -6.65 1.23 -7.47
C PRO A 51 -7.16 1.89 -6.19
N CYS A 52 -6.25 2.43 -5.37
CA CYS A 52 -6.61 3.19 -4.17
C CYS A 52 -5.67 4.36 -3.92
N LEU A 53 -6.15 5.34 -3.16
CA LEU A 53 -5.39 6.47 -2.63
C LEU A 53 -5.32 6.37 -1.12
N GLY A 54 -4.12 6.55 -0.56
CA GLY A 54 -3.92 6.77 0.87
C GLY A 54 -3.74 8.26 1.16
N ILE A 55 -4.43 8.76 2.17
CA ILE A 55 -4.35 10.16 2.61
C ILE A 55 -4.02 10.17 4.09
N ARG A 56 -3.08 11.04 4.49
CA ARG A 56 -2.82 11.33 5.90
C ARG A 56 -2.64 12.81 6.15
N HIS A 57 -3.06 13.26 7.33
CA HIS A 57 -3.01 14.65 7.73
C HIS A 57 -2.92 14.75 9.26
N SER A 58 -2.13 15.68 9.78
CA SER A 58 -2.02 15.96 11.21
C SER A 58 -2.26 17.43 11.51
N ASN A 59 -3.28 17.71 12.31
CA ASN A 59 -3.55 19.06 12.81
C ASN A 59 -2.53 19.54 13.87
N ARG A 60 -1.82 18.60 14.51
CA ARG A 60 -0.75 18.90 15.49
C ARG A 60 0.64 19.00 14.86
N GLY A 61 0.75 18.96 13.53
CA GLY A 61 2.02 19.08 12.83
C GLY A 61 2.99 17.90 13.00
N ARG A 62 2.53 16.74 13.52
CA ARG A 62 3.36 15.54 13.68
C ARG A 62 3.90 15.04 12.34
N PHE A 63 3.13 15.23 11.29
CA PHE A 63 3.53 14.95 9.91
C PHE A 63 2.79 15.89 8.95
N SER A 64 3.37 16.08 7.79
CA SER A 64 2.78 16.88 6.72
C SER A 64 1.53 16.22 6.13
N ALA A 65 0.65 17.00 5.49
CA ALA A 65 -0.39 16.44 4.63
C ALA A 65 0.26 15.66 3.49
N GLN A 66 -0.18 14.43 3.27
CA GLN A 66 0.41 13.53 2.28
C GLN A 66 -0.67 12.72 1.59
N MET A 67 -0.42 12.43 0.32
CA MET A 67 -1.20 11.50 -0.47
C MET A 67 -0.25 10.46 -1.08
N THR A 68 -0.63 9.21 -1.01
CA THR A 68 0.10 8.08 -1.61
C THR A 68 -0.81 7.35 -2.56
N ILE A 69 -0.21 6.71 -3.55
CA ILE A 69 -0.91 5.80 -4.47
C ILE A 69 -0.74 4.37 -3.98
N GLY A 70 -1.73 3.56 -4.26
CA GLY A 70 -1.66 2.15 -3.98
C GLY A 70 -2.73 1.35 -4.69
N ARG A 71 -2.78 0.07 -4.34
CA ARG A 71 -3.85 -0.84 -4.71
C ARG A 71 -4.38 -1.54 -3.46
N SER A 72 -5.68 -1.77 -3.44
CA SER A 72 -6.34 -2.55 -2.40
C SER A 72 -6.60 -3.96 -2.93
N VAL A 73 -6.24 -4.97 -2.16
CA VAL A 73 -6.55 -6.37 -2.46
C VAL A 73 -8.02 -6.63 -2.14
N LEU A 74 -8.75 -7.18 -3.11
CA LEU A 74 -10.22 -7.27 -3.03
C LEU A 74 -10.71 -8.20 -1.92
N VAL A 75 -10.01 -9.30 -1.69
CA VAL A 75 -10.46 -10.35 -0.76
C VAL A 75 -10.20 -10.03 0.71
N CYS A 76 -9.20 -9.22 1.03
CA CYS A 76 -8.77 -8.99 2.42
C CYS A 76 -8.54 -7.53 2.78
N ASP A 77 -8.80 -6.61 1.85
CA ASP A 77 -8.52 -5.18 2.01
C ASP A 77 -7.05 -4.84 2.40
N ASN A 78 -6.10 -5.72 2.07
CA ASN A 78 -4.68 -5.40 2.15
C ASN A 78 -4.37 -4.26 1.18
N LEU A 79 -3.45 -3.40 1.58
CA LEU A 79 -3.03 -2.26 0.76
C LEU A 79 -1.65 -2.54 0.18
N MET A 80 -1.47 -2.31 -1.10
CA MET A 80 -0.16 -2.12 -1.69
C MET A 80 0.03 -0.63 -1.93
N ILE A 81 1.01 -0.04 -1.27
CA ILE A 81 1.28 1.40 -1.34
C ILE A 81 2.72 1.56 -1.82
N THR A 82 2.92 2.34 -2.87
CA THR A 82 4.26 2.77 -3.27
C THR A 82 4.86 3.63 -2.16
N GLY A 83 6.16 3.51 -1.93
CA GLY A 83 6.86 4.36 -0.96
C GLY A 83 6.87 5.84 -1.35
N GLU A 84 6.45 6.16 -2.56
CA GLU A 84 6.43 7.51 -3.08
C GLU A 84 5.13 8.23 -2.73
N TYR A 85 5.28 9.50 -2.37
CA TYR A 85 4.15 10.37 -2.10
C TYR A 85 3.82 11.18 -3.34
N LEU A 86 2.56 11.17 -3.79
CA LEU A 86 2.07 12.07 -4.84
C LEU A 86 2.28 13.54 -4.44
N PHE A 87 2.10 13.83 -3.17
CA PHE A 87 2.52 15.09 -2.59
C PHE A 87 2.80 14.98 -1.10
N ARG A 88 3.64 15.91 -0.64
CA ARG A 88 3.94 16.11 0.77
C ARG A 88 4.04 17.62 1.03
N LYS A 89 3.08 18.18 1.77
CA LYS A 89 3.04 19.63 2.09
C LYS A 89 2.99 19.87 3.59
N LYS A 90 3.84 20.78 4.07
CA LYS A 90 3.76 21.28 5.46
C LYS A 90 2.50 22.12 5.62
N HIS A 91 1.96 22.14 6.83
CA HIS A 91 0.85 23.00 7.20
C HIS A 91 1.33 24.45 7.37
N THR A 92 1.16 25.24 6.34
CA THR A 92 1.36 26.71 6.38
C THR A 92 0.16 27.38 5.71
N SER A 93 -0.18 28.58 6.12
CA SER A 93 -1.28 29.35 5.51
C SER A 93 -1.06 29.57 4.00
N ALA A 94 0.18 29.72 3.56
CA ALA A 94 0.52 29.83 2.14
C ALA A 94 0.19 28.58 1.35
N ASN A 95 0.32 27.39 1.95
CA ASN A 95 0.06 26.12 1.28
C ASN A 95 -1.44 25.76 1.23
N ALA A 96 -2.29 26.38 2.06
CA ALA A 96 -3.72 26.11 2.04
C ALA A 96 -4.37 26.53 0.71
N ASN A 97 -3.94 27.62 0.11
CA ASN A 97 -4.45 28.12 -1.16
C ASN A 97 -4.03 27.23 -2.34
N ASP A 98 -2.89 26.55 -2.26
CA ASP A 98 -2.35 25.69 -3.31
C ASP A 98 -2.80 24.23 -3.18
N LEU A 99 -3.50 23.87 -2.11
CA LEU A 99 -3.85 22.47 -1.83
C LEU A 99 -4.72 21.87 -2.96
N GLY A 100 -5.69 22.62 -3.45
CA GLY A 100 -6.56 22.19 -4.54
C GLY A 100 -5.82 21.92 -5.85
N PHE A 101 -4.83 22.75 -6.17
CA PHE A 101 -3.97 22.54 -7.34
C PHE A 101 -3.08 21.31 -7.16
N THR A 102 -2.48 21.16 -5.98
CA THR A 102 -1.62 20.02 -5.64
C THR A 102 -2.39 18.69 -5.69
N ILE A 103 -3.62 18.67 -5.17
CA ILE A 103 -4.50 17.48 -5.25
C ILE A 103 -4.79 17.12 -6.70
N ARG A 104 -5.11 18.10 -7.55
CA ARG A 104 -5.34 17.84 -8.98
C ARG A 104 -4.11 17.27 -9.68
N GLN A 105 -2.94 17.83 -9.45
CA GLN A 105 -1.69 17.27 -9.98
C GLN A 105 -1.46 15.84 -9.49
N GLY A 106 -1.67 15.56 -8.20
CA GLY A 106 -1.57 14.21 -7.66
C GLY A 106 -2.54 13.23 -8.29
N LEU A 107 -3.78 13.64 -8.59
CA LEU A 107 -4.75 12.80 -9.28
C LEU A 107 -4.36 12.51 -10.74
N MET A 108 -3.76 13.48 -11.43
CA MET A 108 -3.24 13.23 -12.79
C MET A 108 -2.08 12.24 -12.79
N GLN A 109 -1.16 12.38 -11.83
CA GLN A 109 -0.04 11.47 -11.64
C GLN A 109 -0.50 10.06 -11.22
N PHE A 110 -1.61 9.96 -10.48
CA PHE A 110 -2.18 8.69 -10.03
C PHE A 110 -2.40 7.69 -11.16
N LEU A 111 -2.89 8.15 -12.32
CA LEU A 111 -3.12 7.28 -13.48
C LEU A 111 -1.81 6.72 -14.05
N THR A 112 -0.79 7.55 -14.11
CA THR A 112 0.53 7.16 -14.64
C THR A 112 1.21 6.13 -13.74
N GLU A 113 1.12 6.31 -12.41
CA GLU A 113 1.76 5.43 -11.44
C GLU A 113 1.08 4.06 -11.30
N GLN A 114 -0.19 3.92 -11.69
CA GLN A 114 -0.91 2.65 -11.59
C GLN A 114 -0.26 1.52 -12.40
N GLN A 115 0.38 1.86 -13.53
CA GLN A 115 1.10 0.87 -14.33
C GLN A 115 2.29 0.31 -13.58
N GLY A 116 3.13 1.15 -12.97
CA GLY A 116 4.29 0.71 -12.20
C GLY A 116 3.89 -0.19 -11.02
N ILE A 117 2.77 0.13 -10.33
CA ILE A 117 2.27 -0.73 -9.25
C ILE A 117 1.79 -2.08 -9.78
N SER A 118 1.14 -2.13 -10.95
CA SER A 118 0.78 -3.40 -11.58
C SER A 118 2.00 -4.25 -11.89
N GLU A 119 3.02 -3.67 -12.47
CA GLU A 119 4.29 -4.34 -12.77
C GLU A 119 4.96 -4.88 -11.49
N SER A 120 4.95 -4.11 -10.40
CA SER A 120 5.45 -4.56 -9.09
C SER A 120 4.68 -5.77 -8.56
N ILE A 121 3.34 -5.80 -8.72
CA ILE A 121 2.53 -6.96 -8.32
C ILE A 121 2.91 -8.19 -9.14
N ASP A 122 3.07 -8.04 -10.45
CA ASP A 122 3.43 -9.14 -11.33
C ASP A 122 4.83 -9.68 -10.99
N ILE A 123 5.81 -8.81 -10.72
CA ILE A 123 7.14 -9.19 -10.23
C ILE A 123 7.03 -10.01 -8.92
N LEU A 124 6.21 -9.58 -7.98
CA LEU A 124 6.02 -10.29 -6.71
C LEU A 124 5.31 -11.63 -6.91
N LYS A 125 4.37 -11.75 -7.85
CA LYS A 125 3.68 -13.01 -8.19
C LYS A 125 4.63 -14.02 -8.82
N ASP A 126 5.47 -13.58 -9.74
CA ASP A 126 6.41 -14.44 -10.46
C ASP A 126 7.59 -14.89 -9.60
N ARG A 127 7.94 -14.11 -8.57
CA ARG A 127 9.09 -14.40 -7.72
C ARG A 127 8.78 -15.50 -6.69
N GLN A 128 9.30 -16.69 -6.91
CA GLN A 128 9.18 -17.80 -5.96
C GLN A 128 10.26 -17.71 -4.88
N LEU A 129 9.86 -17.82 -3.61
CA LEU A 129 10.71 -17.75 -2.44
C LEU A 129 11.06 -19.13 -1.93
N SER A 130 12.36 -19.44 -1.82
CA SER A 130 12.83 -20.62 -1.12
C SER A 130 12.76 -20.44 0.41
N SER A 131 12.86 -21.52 1.17
CA SER A 131 12.94 -21.45 2.64
C SER A 131 14.13 -20.62 3.12
N ALA A 132 15.24 -20.62 2.36
CA ALA A 132 16.40 -19.79 2.66
C ALA A 132 16.09 -18.28 2.44
N ASP A 133 15.33 -17.94 1.39
CA ASP A 133 14.90 -16.55 1.12
C ASP A 133 13.99 -16.05 2.24
N VAL A 134 13.04 -16.86 2.66
CA VAL A 134 12.13 -16.56 3.79
C VAL A 134 12.91 -16.35 5.08
N GLY A 135 13.87 -17.23 5.39
CA GLY A 135 14.74 -17.07 6.57
C GLY A 135 15.55 -15.78 6.54
N ARG A 136 16.13 -15.42 5.37
CA ARG A 136 16.84 -14.15 5.19
C ARG A 136 15.94 -12.94 5.38
N LEU A 137 14.71 -13.01 4.83
CA LEU A 137 13.71 -11.96 4.96
C LEU A 137 13.39 -11.71 6.43
N TYR A 138 13.12 -12.76 7.22
CA TYR A 138 12.81 -12.62 8.64
C TYR A 138 13.98 -12.01 9.43
N LEU A 139 15.21 -12.49 9.20
CA LEU A 139 16.39 -11.94 9.82
C LEU A 139 16.60 -10.45 9.45
N THR A 140 16.42 -10.11 8.20
CA THR A 140 16.60 -8.73 7.71
C THR A 140 15.51 -7.81 8.27
N ALA A 141 14.25 -8.25 8.27
CA ALA A 141 13.14 -7.50 8.86
C ALA A 141 13.37 -7.20 10.34
N GLY A 142 13.82 -8.19 11.11
CA GLY A 142 14.15 -8.03 12.53
C GLY A 142 15.34 -7.10 12.77
N ARG A 143 16.46 -7.29 12.05
CA ARG A 143 17.68 -6.45 12.16
C ARG A 143 17.42 -4.99 11.76
N ARG A 144 16.67 -4.75 10.69
CA ARG A 144 16.27 -3.40 10.26
C ARG A 144 15.15 -2.80 11.13
N LYS A 145 14.69 -3.50 12.17
CA LYS A 145 13.58 -3.10 13.05
C LYS A 145 12.28 -2.78 12.29
N LEU A 146 12.08 -3.39 11.15
CA LEU A 146 10.85 -3.28 10.36
C LEU A 146 9.72 -4.03 11.05
N LEU A 147 10.01 -5.23 11.56
CA LEU A 147 9.09 -6.07 12.31
C LEU A 147 9.73 -6.48 13.64
N PRO A 148 9.03 -6.38 14.77
CA PRO A 148 9.43 -7.04 16.01
C PRO A 148 9.46 -8.56 15.83
N TRP A 149 10.34 -9.24 16.56
CA TRP A 149 10.45 -10.71 16.48
C TRP A 149 9.14 -11.45 16.79
N SER A 150 8.33 -10.92 17.70
CA SER A 150 6.99 -11.45 18.00
C SER A 150 6.04 -11.38 16.80
N HIS A 151 6.17 -10.38 15.93
CA HIS A 151 5.35 -10.24 14.73
C HIS A 151 5.90 -11.02 13.54
N ILE A 152 7.20 -11.35 13.52
CA ILE A 152 7.77 -12.27 12.53
C ILE A 152 7.12 -13.64 12.64
N GLY A 153 6.89 -14.14 13.88
CA GLY A 153 6.14 -15.38 14.08
C GLY A 153 4.72 -15.35 13.49
N LYS A 154 4.01 -14.22 13.62
CA LYS A 154 2.71 -14.05 12.97
C LYS A 154 2.81 -14.01 11.44
N VAL A 155 3.85 -13.38 10.88
CA VAL A 155 4.07 -13.38 9.42
C VAL A 155 4.32 -14.81 8.94
N ASP A 156 5.12 -15.58 9.66
CA ASP A 156 5.37 -16.98 9.35
C ASP A 156 4.09 -17.83 9.38
N GLU A 157 3.21 -17.61 10.37
CA GLU A 157 1.91 -18.25 10.45
C GLU A 157 1.06 -17.94 9.22
N TYR A 158 0.89 -16.65 8.84
CA TYR A 158 0.11 -16.26 7.66
C TYR A 158 0.79 -16.65 6.34
N TRP A 159 2.11 -16.76 6.31
CA TRP A 159 2.84 -17.31 5.18
C TRP A 159 2.54 -18.79 4.97
N ASN A 160 2.57 -19.58 6.03
CA ASN A 160 2.32 -21.01 5.95
C ASN A 160 0.83 -21.35 5.83
N GLN A 161 -0.04 -20.54 6.47
CA GLN A 161 -1.49 -20.72 6.48
C GLN A 161 -2.19 -19.40 6.11
N PRO A 162 -2.25 -19.03 4.82
CA PRO A 162 -2.91 -17.81 4.38
C PRO A 162 -4.38 -17.79 4.76
N THR A 163 -4.86 -16.63 5.19
CA THR A 163 -6.27 -16.41 5.55
C THR A 163 -7.23 -16.54 4.36
N HIS A 164 -6.70 -16.40 3.14
CA HIS A 164 -7.46 -16.47 1.89
C HIS A 164 -6.78 -17.44 0.91
N THR A 165 -7.56 -18.32 0.31
CA THR A 165 -7.07 -19.34 -0.63
C THR A 165 -6.47 -18.74 -1.91
N GLU A 166 -6.89 -17.54 -2.27
CA GLU A 166 -6.36 -16.78 -3.40
C GLU A 166 -4.84 -16.57 -3.30
N PHE A 167 -4.31 -16.40 -2.09
CA PHE A 167 -2.87 -16.23 -1.89
C PHE A 167 -2.05 -17.52 -2.04
N THR A 168 -2.70 -18.65 -2.18
CA THR A 168 -2.03 -19.94 -2.43
C THR A 168 -1.87 -20.27 -3.91
N ARG A 169 -2.59 -19.58 -4.80
CA ARG A 169 -2.59 -19.87 -6.25
C ARG A 169 -1.21 -19.74 -6.87
N ASP A 170 -0.44 -18.74 -6.43
CA ASP A 170 0.88 -18.44 -6.96
C ASP A 170 2.01 -19.20 -6.22
N GLY A 171 1.67 -20.25 -5.46
CA GLY A 171 2.63 -21.05 -4.71
C GLY A 171 3.32 -20.27 -3.59
N SER A 172 4.66 -20.41 -3.50
CA SER A 172 5.48 -19.70 -2.52
C SER A 172 5.97 -18.36 -3.06
N SER A 173 5.07 -17.55 -3.62
CA SER A 173 5.41 -16.30 -4.29
C SER A 173 5.72 -15.14 -3.33
N GLY A 174 6.48 -14.17 -3.81
CA GLY A 174 6.69 -12.89 -3.12
C GLY A 174 5.37 -12.18 -2.83
N TRP A 175 4.36 -12.33 -3.69
CA TRP A 175 3.03 -11.77 -3.48
C TRP A 175 2.33 -12.37 -2.24
N ARG A 176 2.43 -13.68 -2.05
CA ARG A 176 1.93 -14.34 -0.84
C ARG A 176 2.64 -13.80 0.42
N MET A 177 3.97 -13.65 0.38
CA MET A 177 4.74 -13.07 1.48
C MET A 177 4.36 -11.62 1.76
N TYR A 178 4.18 -10.82 0.71
CA TYR A 178 3.73 -9.44 0.81
C TYR A 178 2.37 -9.35 1.54
N ASN A 179 1.44 -10.22 1.20
CA ASN A 179 0.13 -10.26 1.84
C ASN A 179 0.17 -10.77 3.29
N ALA A 180 1.07 -11.69 3.63
CA ALA A 180 1.31 -12.12 5.01
C ALA A 180 1.82 -10.96 5.88
N ILE A 181 2.82 -10.21 5.39
CA ILE A 181 3.33 -8.99 6.06
C ILE A 181 2.21 -7.96 6.23
N ASN A 182 1.41 -7.75 5.20
CA ASN A 182 0.33 -6.78 5.17
C ASN A 182 -0.79 -7.12 6.17
N THR A 183 -1.10 -8.41 6.33
CA THR A 183 -2.07 -8.88 7.32
C THR A 183 -1.61 -8.54 8.73
N VAL A 184 -0.34 -8.75 9.04
CA VAL A 184 0.26 -8.37 10.33
C VAL A 184 0.35 -6.84 10.48
N ALA A 185 0.57 -6.12 9.38
CA ALA A 185 0.64 -4.65 9.40
C ALA A 185 -0.66 -3.99 9.88
N LYS A 186 -1.81 -4.65 9.79
CA LYS A 186 -3.08 -4.14 10.30
C LYS A 186 -3.13 -4.00 11.82
N ASP A 187 -2.28 -4.71 12.54
CA ASP A 187 -2.15 -4.62 14.01
C ASP A 187 -1.45 -3.31 14.45
N TYR A 188 -0.82 -2.58 13.53
CA TYR A 188 -0.14 -1.33 13.83
C TYR A 188 -1.04 -0.11 13.66
N ASN A 189 -0.61 1.00 14.27
CA ASN A 189 -1.23 2.28 13.94
C ASN A 189 -0.98 2.62 12.45
N PRO A 190 -1.86 3.42 11.82
CA PRO A 190 -1.82 3.67 10.38
C PRO A 190 -0.50 4.23 9.85
N VAL A 191 0.25 5.02 10.65
CA VAL A 191 1.56 5.56 10.22
C VAL A 191 2.56 4.42 10.05
N ARG A 192 2.65 3.54 11.05
CA ARG A 192 3.56 2.40 11.04
C ARG A 192 3.15 1.36 10.01
N GLN A 193 1.85 1.17 9.83
CA GLN A 193 1.31 0.30 8.80
C GLN A 193 1.77 0.74 7.41
N ILE A 194 1.58 2.00 7.05
CA ILE A 194 2.00 2.55 5.74
C ILE A 194 3.53 2.41 5.57
N GLU A 195 4.31 2.73 6.60
CA GLU A 195 5.77 2.60 6.55
C GLU A 195 6.21 1.15 6.29
N LEU A 196 5.60 0.18 6.96
CA LEU A 196 5.93 -1.23 6.79
C LEU A 196 5.56 -1.72 5.38
N ILE A 197 4.34 -1.41 4.93
CA ILE A 197 3.83 -1.83 3.63
C ILE A 197 4.71 -1.27 2.50
N SER A 198 5.08 0.02 2.56
CA SER A 198 5.91 0.66 1.53
C SER A 198 7.32 0.08 1.42
N LYS A 199 7.81 -0.58 2.47
CA LYS A 199 9.13 -1.23 2.49
C LYS A 199 9.08 -2.74 2.24
N ALA A 200 7.90 -3.34 2.29
CA ALA A 200 7.76 -4.79 2.20
C ALA A 200 8.17 -5.33 0.82
N GLU A 201 7.84 -4.62 -0.25
CA GLU A 201 8.20 -4.99 -1.62
C GLU A 201 9.73 -5.07 -1.79
N SER A 202 10.43 -3.97 -1.51
CA SER A 202 11.90 -3.94 -1.63
C SER A 202 12.58 -4.96 -0.71
N LEU A 203 12.05 -5.19 0.48
CA LEU A 203 12.57 -6.20 1.40
C LEU A 203 12.48 -7.62 0.80
N ILE A 204 11.36 -7.95 0.15
CA ILE A 204 11.15 -9.26 -0.48
C ILE A 204 12.09 -9.43 -1.66
N ILE A 205 12.21 -8.41 -2.52
CA ILE A 205 13.09 -8.42 -3.68
C ILE A 205 14.55 -8.55 -3.25
N ASP A 206 15.03 -7.70 -2.33
CA ASP A 206 16.41 -7.72 -1.82
C ASP A 206 16.80 -9.08 -1.25
N CYS A 207 15.89 -9.72 -0.48
CA CYS A 207 16.18 -11.00 0.18
C CYS A 207 16.13 -12.21 -0.74
N SER A 208 15.49 -12.10 -1.89
CA SER A 208 15.37 -13.16 -2.89
C SER A 208 16.34 -13.01 -4.05
N ASP A 209 17.07 -11.90 -4.13
CA ASP A 209 18.07 -11.66 -5.17
C ASP A 209 19.43 -12.27 -4.73
N LYS A 210 19.87 -13.33 -5.44
CA LYS A 210 21.09 -14.04 -5.10
C LYS A 210 22.35 -13.20 -5.33
N GLU A 211 22.26 -12.19 -6.20
CA GLU A 211 23.38 -11.31 -6.54
C GLU A 211 23.58 -10.17 -5.52
N ALA A 212 22.55 -9.77 -4.79
CA ALA A 212 22.64 -8.70 -3.77
C ALA A 212 23.42 -9.10 -2.49
N LEU A 213 23.85 -10.34 -2.37
CA LEU A 213 24.46 -10.92 -1.15
C LEU A 213 26.00 -10.90 -1.18
N CYS A 214 26.63 -10.30 -2.16
CA CYS A 214 28.11 -10.23 -2.25
C CYS A 214 28.72 -8.98 -1.59
N TYR A 215 28.01 -8.24 -0.74
CA TYR A 215 28.57 -7.09 -0.01
C TYR A 215 28.17 -7.07 1.46
#